data_5315af352d1b2556aa0751c176ba2b79
#
_entry.id   5315af352d1b2556aa0751c176ba2b79
#
_cell.length_a   1.000
_cell.length_b   1.000
_cell.length_c   1.000
_cell.angle_alpha   90.00
_cell.angle_beta   90.00
_cell.angle_gamma   90.00
#
_symmetry.space_group_name_H-M   'P 1'
#
loop_
_entity.id
_entity.type
_entity.pdbx_description
1 polymer ?
#
loop_
_entity_poly.entity_id
_entity_poly.type
_entity_poly.pdbx_seq_one_letter_code
_entity_poly.pdbx_strand_id
1 'polypeptide(L)'
;MIRVREVSLIDKDGERLGVFPTQEALNMAEEKDQDLVEVAPNSNPPVCRIMDYGKFKYQQSKRAHEAKKKQKIIHVKEVKLRPNTDRHDYDFKLKNAFRFLESGDKVKVLVFFRGREIVHRENGQKLLLRVTETLGDIAVVEQEAKQEGRTLCMIFAPKSLKKKA
;
A
#
# COMPACT_ATOMS: atom_id res chain seq x y z
N MET A 1 1.57 -21.38 -23.13
CA MET A 1 1.82 -21.85 -24.50
C MET A 1 1.66 -20.66 -25.43
N ILE A 2 2.72 -20.27 -26.12
CA ILE A 2 2.76 -19.11 -27.02
C ILE A 2 1.93 -19.44 -28.25
N ARG A 3 0.93 -18.61 -28.59
CA ARG A 3 -0.05 -18.88 -29.66
C ARG A 3 0.10 -17.99 -30.91
N VAL A 4 1.04 -17.07 -30.87
CA VAL A 4 1.31 -16.12 -31.97
C VAL A 4 2.18 -16.77 -33.04
N ARG A 5 2.10 -16.26 -34.29
CA ARG A 5 2.88 -16.78 -35.42
C ARG A 5 4.34 -16.35 -35.38
N GLU A 6 4.59 -15.12 -34.90
CA GLU A 6 5.92 -14.51 -34.86
C GLU A 6 6.20 -13.92 -33.50
N VAL A 7 7.46 -13.98 -33.07
CA VAL A 7 7.94 -13.45 -31.79
C VAL A 7 9.21 -12.66 -32.00
N SER A 8 9.40 -11.61 -31.21
CA SER A 8 10.68 -10.92 -31.11
C SER A 8 11.58 -11.66 -30.15
N LEU A 9 12.66 -12.23 -30.63
CA LEU A 9 13.54 -13.14 -29.89
C LEU A 9 14.72 -12.42 -29.26
N ILE A 10 14.96 -12.71 -27.97
CA ILE A 10 16.14 -12.29 -27.22
C ILE A 10 16.91 -13.54 -26.78
N ASP A 11 18.20 -13.56 -26.99
CA ASP A 11 19.08 -14.66 -26.57
C ASP A 11 19.29 -14.66 -25.03
N LYS A 12 19.87 -15.74 -24.52
CA LYS A 12 20.23 -15.91 -23.11
C LYS A 12 21.10 -14.75 -22.59
N ASP A 13 22.01 -14.22 -23.43
CA ASP A 13 22.93 -13.14 -23.08
C ASP A 13 22.28 -11.74 -23.13
N GLY A 14 21.00 -11.67 -23.56
CA GLY A 14 20.24 -10.42 -23.67
C GLY A 14 20.34 -9.70 -25.01
N GLU A 15 21.01 -10.30 -26.01
CA GLU A 15 21.06 -9.79 -27.38
C GLU A 15 19.70 -9.97 -28.07
N ARG A 16 19.30 -8.96 -28.82
CA ARG A 16 18.10 -9.05 -29.67
C ARG A 16 18.46 -9.69 -31.01
N LEU A 17 17.93 -10.88 -31.23
CA LEU A 17 18.14 -11.63 -32.47
C LEU A 17 17.24 -11.16 -33.63
N GLY A 18 16.10 -10.53 -33.31
CA GLY A 18 15.15 -10.06 -34.31
C GLY A 18 13.76 -10.72 -34.16
N VAL A 19 12.98 -10.70 -35.24
CA VAL A 19 11.66 -11.32 -35.31
C VAL A 19 11.79 -12.67 -36.03
N PHE A 20 11.28 -13.72 -35.40
CA PHE A 20 11.32 -15.10 -35.89
C PHE A 20 9.94 -15.74 -35.84
N PRO A 21 9.64 -16.70 -36.70
CA PRO A 21 8.50 -17.59 -36.54
C PRO A 21 8.62 -18.32 -35.22
N THR A 22 7.50 -18.48 -34.52
CA THR A 22 7.48 -19.10 -33.16
C THR A 22 8.07 -20.49 -33.14
N GLN A 23 7.86 -21.28 -34.21
CA GLN A 23 8.42 -22.63 -34.32
C GLN A 23 9.98 -22.60 -34.41
N GLU A 24 10.51 -21.67 -35.14
CA GLU A 24 11.96 -21.51 -35.27
C GLU A 24 12.61 -21.04 -33.96
N ALA A 25 11.93 -20.11 -33.25
CA ALA A 25 12.36 -19.68 -31.93
C ALA A 25 12.33 -20.81 -30.89
N LEU A 26 11.38 -21.74 -30.99
CA LEU A 26 11.34 -22.95 -30.15
C LEU A 26 12.52 -23.87 -30.45
N ASN A 27 12.79 -24.15 -31.71
CA ASN A 27 13.93 -25.01 -32.13
C ASN A 27 15.26 -24.42 -31.63
N MET A 28 15.43 -23.09 -31.73
CA MET A 28 16.64 -22.41 -31.24
C MET A 28 16.79 -22.51 -29.72
N ALA A 29 15.68 -22.55 -28.97
CA ALA A 29 15.69 -22.74 -27.52
C ALA A 29 16.05 -24.17 -27.16
N GLU A 30 15.48 -25.17 -27.87
CA GLU A 30 15.77 -26.59 -27.71
C GLU A 30 17.25 -26.92 -28.02
N GLU A 31 17.82 -26.37 -29.09
CA GLU A 31 19.25 -26.54 -29.42
C GLU A 31 20.18 -26.05 -28.29
N LYS A 32 19.73 -25.08 -27.50
CA LYS A 32 20.48 -24.54 -26.35
C LYS A 32 20.14 -25.19 -25.02
N ASP A 33 19.30 -26.22 -25.02
CA ASP A 33 18.78 -26.88 -23.81
C ASP A 33 18.17 -25.87 -22.81
N GLN A 34 17.38 -24.94 -23.34
CA GLN A 34 16.74 -23.85 -22.62
C GLN A 34 15.24 -23.75 -23.00
N ASP A 35 14.51 -22.96 -22.24
CA ASP A 35 13.09 -22.69 -22.48
C ASP A 35 12.90 -21.40 -23.28
N LEU A 36 11.87 -21.35 -24.13
CA LEU A 36 11.38 -20.10 -24.73
C LEU A 36 10.35 -19.46 -23.82
N VAL A 37 10.70 -18.36 -23.18
CA VAL A 37 9.86 -17.68 -22.20
C VAL A 37 9.36 -16.36 -22.74
N GLU A 38 8.03 -16.17 -22.75
CA GLU A 38 7.38 -14.91 -23.12
C GLU A 38 7.55 -13.89 -21.98
N VAL A 39 8.33 -12.84 -22.21
CA VAL A 39 8.64 -11.80 -21.19
C VAL A 39 7.78 -10.55 -21.33
N ALA A 40 7.30 -10.24 -22.54
CA ALA A 40 6.42 -9.11 -22.79
C ALA A 40 5.29 -9.48 -23.77
N PRO A 41 4.16 -10.01 -23.26
CA PRO A 41 3.04 -10.46 -24.10
C PRO A 41 2.29 -9.32 -24.79
N ASN A 42 2.35 -8.10 -24.25
CA ASN A 42 1.62 -6.95 -24.77
C ASN A 42 2.33 -6.22 -25.92
N SER A 43 3.52 -6.66 -26.28
CA SER A 43 4.26 -6.12 -27.44
C SER A 43 3.74 -6.73 -28.75
N ASN A 44 3.90 -6.04 -29.86
CA ASN A 44 3.56 -6.57 -31.17
C ASN A 44 4.77 -6.48 -32.12
N PRO A 45 5.43 -7.62 -32.47
CA PRO A 45 5.21 -8.98 -31.96
C PRO A 45 5.61 -9.15 -30.47
N PRO A 46 5.05 -10.17 -29.76
CA PRO A 46 5.42 -10.44 -28.37
C PRO A 46 6.91 -10.74 -28.24
N VAL A 47 7.49 -10.29 -27.11
CA VAL A 47 8.91 -10.51 -26.84
C VAL A 47 9.10 -11.80 -26.06
N CYS A 48 9.90 -12.70 -26.64
CA CYS A 48 10.32 -13.95 -26.03
C CYS A 48 11.82 -13.97 -25.78
N ARG A 49 12.23 -14.64 -24.74
CA ARG A 49 13.64 -14.80 -24.39
C ARG A 49 13.97 -16.26 -24.13
N ILE A 50 15.14 -16.68 -24.63
CA ILE A 50 15.70 -18.01 -24.37
C ILE A 50 16.34 -17.97 -22.98
N MET A 51 15.82 -18.77 -22.04
CA MET A 51 16.32 -18.85 -20.67
C MET A 51 15.77 -20.08 -19.94
N ASP A 52 16.36 -20.41 -18.80
CA ASP A 52 15.81 -21.40 -17.86
C ASP A 52 14.56 -20.80 -17.15
N TYR A 53 13.39 -21.31 -17.45
CA TYR A 53 12.11 -20.88 -16.88
C TYR A 53 12.07 -21.05 -15.37
N GLY A 54 12.67 -22.11 -14.85
CA GLY A 54 12.71 -22.39 -13.41
C GLY A 54 13.46 -21.27 -12.64
N LYS A 55 14.65 -20.91 -13.15
CA LYS A 55 15.44 -19.80 -12.58
C LYS A 55 14.72 -18.46 -12.71
N PHE A 56 14.12 -18.20 -13.86
CA PHE A 56 13.35 -16.96 -14.09
C PHE A 56 12.18 -16.83 -13.09
N LYS A 57 11.35 -17.88 -12.95
CA LYS A 57 10.23 -17.93 -12.02
C LYS A 57 10.67 -17.73 -10.56
N TYR A 58 11.75 -18.38 -10.18
CA TYR A 58 12.32 -18.21 -8.84
C TYR A 58 12.77 -16.77 -8.60
N GLN A 59 13.52 -16.16 -9.53
CA GLN A 59 13.97 -14.79 -9.42
C GLN A 59 12.81 -13.79 -9.38
N GLN A 60 11.78 -14.01 -10.20
CA GLN A 60 10.56 -13.20 -10.21
C GLN A 60 9.83 -13.26 -8.87
N SER A 61 9.65 -14.48 -8.34
CA SER A 61 9.03 -14.70 -7.02
C SER A 61 9.84 -14.03 -5.90
N LYS A 62 11.17 -14.17 -5.94
CA LYS A 62 12.07 -13.53 -4.97
C LYS A 62 11.96 -12.01 -5.01
N ARG A 63 12.00 -11.40 -6.21
CA ARG A 63 11.83 -9.94 -6.38
C ARG A 63 10.46 -9.47 -5.87
N ALA A 64 9.39 -10.19 -6.19
CA ALA A 64 8.05 -9.87 -5.71
C ALA A 64 7.96 -9.94 -4.18
N HIS A 65 8.58 -10.97 -3.57
CA HIS A 65 8.62 -11.12 -2.12
C HIS A 65 9.43 -10.00 -1.44
N GLU A 66 10.58 -9.64 -2.00
CA GLU A 66 11.40 -8.53 -1.50
C GLU A 66 10.67 -7.18 -1.64
N ALA A 67 9.99 -6.94 -2.78
CA ALA A 67 9.17 -5.75 -2.97
C ALA A 67 8.04 -5.67 -1.93
N LYS A 68 7.36 -6.80 -1.68
CA LYS A 68 6.32 -6.90 -0.66
C LYS A 68 6.86 -6.65 0.76
N LYS A 69 8.05 -7.17 1.08
CA LYS A 69 8.71 -6.90 2.38
C LYS A 69 9.09 -5.43 2.57
N LYS A 70 9.47 -4.74 1.50
CA LYS A 70 9.83 -3.32 1.53
C LYS A 70 8.61 -2.39 1.56
N GLN A 71 7.42 -2.91 1.23
CA GLN A 71 6.20 -2.13 1.25
C GLN A 71 5.81 -1.83 2.70
N LYS A 72 5.80 -0.55 3.07
CA LYS A 72 5.35 -0.10 4.39
C LYS A 72 3.84 -0.29 4.50
N ILE A 73 3.41 -1.18 5.40
CA ILE A 73 2.00 -1.38 5.71
C ILE A 73 1.58 -0.27 6.68
N ILE A 74 0.67 0.58 6.25
CA ILE A 74 0.10 1.64 7.08
C ILE A 74 -1.15 1.06 7.76
N HIS A 75 -1.12 1.00 9.09
CA HIS A 75 -2.27 0.57 9.87
C HIS A 75 -3.13 1.77 10.26
N VAL A 76 -4.44 1.56 10.38
CA VAL A 76 -5.36 2.54 10.97
C VAL A 76 -5.62 2.12 12.41
N LYS A 77 -5.11 2.91 13.35
CA LYS A 77 -5.30 2.69 14.80
C LYS A 77 -6.50 3.49 15.29
N GLU A 78 -7.32 2.89 16.13
CA GLU A 78 -8.51 3.54 16.70
C GLU A 78 -8.24 4.10 18.09
N VAL A 79 -8.64 5.36 18.30
CA VAL A 79 -8.66 6.01 19.61
C VAL A 79 -10.10 6.41 19.94
N LYS A 80 -10.66 5.79 20.98
CA LYS A 80 -12.06 5.99 21.40
C LYS A 80 -12.12 7.01 22.53
N LEU A 81 -12.91 8.06 22.32
CA LEU A 81 -13.20 9.12 23.28
C LEU A 81 -14.71 9.17 23.60
N ARG A 82 -15.06 9.87 24.65
CA ARG A 82 -16.45 10.24 24.97
C ARG A 82 -16.54 11.76 25.13
N PRO A 83 -17.70 12.37 24.92
CA PRO A 83 -17.86 13.82 25.13
C PRO A 83 -17.43 14.29 26.53
N ASN A 84 -17.67 13.43 27.55
CA ASN A 84 -17.34 13.69 28.96
C ASN A 84 -16.07 12.92 29.41
N THR A 85 -15.10 12.70 28.50
CA THR A 85 -13.82 12.07 28.87
C THR A 85 -13.08 12.94 29.87
N ASP A 86 -12.65 12.35 30.99
CA ASP A 86 -11.81 13.01 31.98
C ASP A 86 -10.48 13.45 31.37
N ARG A 87 -9.91 14.54 31.95
CA ARG A 87 -8.67 15.14 31.43
C ARG A 87 -7.50 14.14 31.41
N HIS A 88 -7.37 13.32 32.46
CA HIS A 88 -6.31 12.32 32.54
C HIS A 88 -6.43 11.25 31.43
N ASP A 89 -7.64 10.71 31.23
CA ASP A 89 -7.91 9.70 30.19
C ASP A 89 -7.74 10.31 28.78
N TYR A 90 -8.15 11.58 28.59
CA TYR A 90 -7.91 12.31 27.35
C TYR A 90 -6.42 12.43 27.02
N ASP A 91 -5.62 12.91 28.00
CA ASP A 91 -4.18 13.08 27.81
C ASP A 91 -3.48 11.75 27.53
N PHE A 92 -3.90 10.67 28.22
CA PHE A 92 -3.37 9.31 27.97
C PHE A 92 -3.68 8.81 26.56
N LYS A 93 -4.91 9.00 26.10
CA LYS A 93 -5.35 8.59 24.75
C LYS A 93 -4.67 9.40 23.66
N LEU A 94 -4.45 10.69 23.88
CA LEU A 94 -3.67 11.51 22.97
C LEU A 94 -2.21 11.08 22.89
N LYS A 95 -1.56 10.75 24.00
CA LYS A 95 -0.20 10.19 23.99
C LYS A 95 -0.11 8.93 23.12
N ASN A 96 -1.13 8.08 23.18
CA ASN A 96 -1.17 6.90 22.31
C ASN A 96 -1.36 7.28 20.83
N ALA A 97 -2.22 8.28 20.53
CA ALA A 97 -2.38 8.81 19.17
C ALA A 97 -1.06 9.37 18.61
N PHE A 98 -0.31 10.13 19.43
CA PHE A 98 1.02 10.62 19.07
C PHE A 98 1.96 9.48 18.68
N ARG A 99 2.07 8.44 19.53
CA ARG A 99 2.94 7.27 19.25
C ARG A 99 2.56 6.56 17.95
N PHE A 100 1.28 6.42 17.66
CA PHE A 100 0.82 5.78 16.41
C PHE A 100 1.19 6.63 15.20
N LEU A 101 0.98 7.95 15.26
CA LEU A 101 1.34 8.86 14.18
C LEU A 101 2.86 8.93 13.95
N GLU A 102 3.67 8.94 15.02
CA GLU A 102 5.14 8.87 14.94
C GLU A 102 5.63 7.56 14.31
N SER A 103 4.95 6.44 14.58
CA SER A 103 5.22 5.15 13.95
C SER A 103 4.83 5.12 12.46
N GLY A 104 4.11 6.17 12.00
CA GLY A 104 3.64 6.34 10.62
C GLY A 104 2.34 5.61 10.34
N ASP A 105 1.58 5.25 11.38
CA ASP A 105 0.23 4.73 11.28
C ASP A 105 -0.79 5.87 11.20
N LYS A 106 -1.95 5.61 10.62
CA LYS A 106 -3.10 6.52 10.65
C LYS A 106 -3.87 6.35 11.95
N VAL A 107 -4.48 7.42 12.44
CA VAL A 107 -5.29 7.39 13.67
C VAL A 107 -6.73 7.78 13.35
N LYS A 108 -7.66 6.85 13.59
CA LYS A 108 -9.11 7.10 13.55
C LYS A 108 -9.57 7.45 14.97
N VAL A 109 -9.90 8.72 15.19
CA VAL A 109 -10.46 9.18 16.45
C VAL A 109 -11.98 9.04 16.42
N LEU A 110 -12.53 8.33 17.40
CA LEU A 110 -13.95 8.01 17.52
C LEU A 110 -14.50 8.65 18.79
N VAL A 111 -15.47 9.54 18.66
CA VAL A 111 -16.23 10.08 19.79
C VAL A 111 -17.57 9.36 19.84
N PHE A 112 -17.75 8.53 20.86
CA PHE A 112 -18.94 7.70 21.05
C PHE A 112 -19.92 8.39 21.99
N PHE A 113 -21.17 8.59 21.52
CA PHE A 113 -22.28 9.16 22.32
C PHE A 113 -23.12 8.06 22.95
N ARG A 114 -23.38 8.16 24.24
CA ARG A 114 -24.27 7.25 25.00
C ARG A 114 -25.64 7.84 25.15
N GLY A 115 -26.70 7.09 24.81
CA GLY A 115 -28.09 7.46 25.07
C GLY A 115 -28.43 8.88 24.57
N ARG A 116 -28.78 9.77 25.51
CA ARG A 116 -29.18 11.14 25.19
C ARG A 116 -28.04 12.10 24.83
N GLU A 117 -26.76 11.70 25.03
CA GLU A 117 -25.60 12.53 24.70
C GLU A 117 -25.53 12.88 23.19
N ILE A 118 -26.17 12.07 22.34
CA ILE A 118 -26.24 12.32 20.90
C ILE A 118 -26.98 13.63 20.56
N VAL A 119 -27.83 14.13 21.43
CA VAL A 119 -28.51 15.42 21.26
C VAL A 119 -27.50 16.57 21.32
N HIS A 120 -26.43 16.40 22.11
CA HIS A 120 -25.36 17.40 22.31
C HIS A 120 -24.13 17.09 21.44
N ARG A 121 -24.34 16.92 20.14
CA ARG A 121 -23.25 16.60 19.17
C ARG A 121 -22.14 17.65 19.15
N GLU A 122 -22.50 18.88 19.48
CA GLU A 122 -21.54 20.00 19.55
C GLU A 122 -20.37 19.73 20.51
N ASN A 123 -20.60 19.03 21.60
CA ASN A 123 -19.56 18.67 22.56
C ASN A 123 -18.55 17.70 21.93
N GLY A 124 -19.01 16.75 21.09
CA GLY A 124 -18.14 15.86 20.34
C GLY A 124 -17.34 16.59 19.27
N GLN A 125 -17.95 17.56 18.59
CA GLN A 125 -17.26 18.38 17.61
C GLN A 125 -16.17 19.25 18.25
N LYS A 126 -16.48 19.91 19.38
CA LYS A 126 -15.50 20.67 20.17
C LYS A 126 -14.34 19.81 20.61
N LEU A 127 -14.61 18.57 21.03
CA LEU A 127 -13.58 17.62 21.43
C LEU A 127 -12.67 17.25 20.25
N LEU A 128 -13.23 16.98 19.05
CA LEU A 128 -12.44 16.70 17.86
C LEU A 128 -11.62 17.89 17.40
N LEU A 129 -12.16 19.11 17.48
CA LEU A 129 -11.39 20.33 17.19
C LEU A 129 -10.17 20.45 18.10
N ARG A 130 -10.37 20.23 19.41
CA ARG A 130 -9.27 20.23 20.38
C ARG A 130 -8.21 19.15 20.07
N VAL A 131 -8.65 17.95 19.65
CA VAL A 131 -7.73 16.90 19.18
C VAL A 131 -6.95 17.35 17.95
N THR A 132 -7.63 18.01 17.01
CA THR A 132 -6.99 18.53 15.77
C THR A 132 -5.93 19.57 16.09
N GLU A 133 -6.21 20.51 17.00
CA GLU A 133 -5.24 21.50 17.46
C GLU A 133 -4.03 20.82 18.11
N THR A 134 -4.27 19.85 18.97
CA THR A 134 -3.20 19.16 19.70
C THR A 134 -2.33 18.27 18.79
N LEU A 135 -2.92 17.64 17.78
CA LEU A 135 -2.18 16.76 16.82
C LEU A 135 -1.67 17.52 15.59
N GLY A 136 -2.02 18.80 15.44
CA GLY A 136 -1.75 19.60 14.25
C GLY A 136 -0.28 19.72 13.86
N ASP A 137 0.64 19.57 14.79
CA ASP A 137 2.09 19.63 14.51
C ASP A 137 2.59 18.39 13.78
N ILE A 138 2.04 17.19 14.10
CA ILE A 138 2.52 15.90 13.60
C ILE A 138 1.58 15.22 12.61
N ALA A 139 0.31 15.65 12.55
CA ALA A 139 -0.72 15.04 11.71
C ALA A 139 -1.44 16.05 10.83
N VAL A 140 -2.01 15.54 9.74
CA VAL A 140 -2.98 16.24 8.90
C VAL A 140 -4.32 15.51 8.98
N VAL A 141 -5.41 16.27 8.89
CA VAL A 141 -6.75 15.70 8.77
C VAL A 141 -6.90 15.11 7.37
N GLU A 142 -7.04 13.79 7.28
CA GLU A 142 -7.29 13.09 6.03
C GLU A 142 -8.80 13.00 5.74
N GLN A 143 -9.59 12.80 6.79
CA GLN A 143 -11.06 12.79 6.71
C GLN A 143 -11.61 13.66 7.84
N GLU A 144 -12.41 14.64 7.47
CA GLU A 144 -13.12 15.50 8.42
C GLU A 144 -14.14 14.74 9.26
N ALA A 145 -14.63 15.41 10.33
CA ALA A 145 -15.57 14.84 11.26
C ALA A 145 -16.85 14.38 10.55
N LYS A 146 -17.06 13.06 10.49
CA LYS A 146 -18.24 12.42 9.92
C LYS A 146 -19.01 11.67 10.99
N GLN A 147 -20.31 11.82 10.98
CA GLN A 147 -21.18 11.07 11.89
C GLN A 147 -21.53 9.71 11.30
N GLU A 148 -21.27 8.65 12.03
CA GLU A 148 -21.61 7.27 11.72
C GLU A 148 -22.48 6.71 12.88
N GLY A 149 -23.80 6.82 12.73
CA GLY A 149 -24.73 6.41 13.77
C GLY A 149 -24.58 7.21 15.08
N ARG A 150 -24.16 6.54 16.15
CA ARG A 150 -23.91 7.13 17.49
C ARG A 150 -22.46 7.53 17.71
N THR A 151 -21.67 7.59 16.67
CA THR A 151 -20.23 7.88 16.73
C THR A 151 -19.90 9.03 15.77
N LEU A 152 -19.09 9.96 16.23
CA LEU A 152 -18.46 10.96 15.38
C LEU A 152 -17.02 10.53 15.16
N CYS A 153 -16.61 10.36 13.91
CA CYS A 153 -15.28 9.87 13.54
C CYS A 153 -14.49 10.89 12.71
N MET A 154 -13.20 10.94 12.93
CA MET A 154 -12.24 11.76 12.19
C MET A 154 -10.96 10.98 11.99
N ILE A 155 -10.34 11.08 10.80
CA ILE A 155 -9.12 10.34 10.49
C ILE A 155 -7.96 11.30 10.33
N PHE A 156 -6.89 11.00 11.04
CA PHE A 156 -5.62 11.72 10.99
C PHE A 156 -4.57 10.85 10.31
N ALA A 157 -3.86 11.46 9.35
CA ALA A 157 -2.69 10.86 8.74
C ALA A 157 -1.42 11.54 9.29
N PRO A 158 -0.32 10.80 9.47
CA PRO A 158 0.95 11.42 9.88
C PRO A 158 1.41 12.40 8.81
N LYS A 159 1.83 13.59 9.22
CA LYS A 159 2.60 14.46 8.32
C LYS A 159 3.83 13.67 7.89
N SER A 160 4.08 13.56 6.59
CA SER A 160 5.33 13.00 6.09
C SER A 160 6.48 13.79 6.72
N LEU A 161 7.04 13.28 7.81
CA LEU A 161 8.28 13.79 8.34
C LEU A 161 9.32 13.57 7.24
N LYS A 162 9.65 14.61 6.49
CA LYS A 162 10.88 14.61 5.69
C LYS A 162 11.97 14.16 6.65
N LYS A 163 12.49 12.93 6.45
CA LYS A 163 13.69 12.50 7.15
C LYS A 163 14.69 13.64 6.96
N LYS A 164 15.02 14.35 8.06
CA LYS A 164 16.21 15.15 8.08
C LYS A 164 17.36 14.21 7.72
N ALA A 165 17.96 14.47 6.57
CA ALA A 165 19.18 13.81 6.13
C ALA A 165 20.31 14.11 7.10
#